data_d4f1e60f3181d9ea2edf2aaf7646b05d
#
_entry.id   d4f1e60f3181d9ea2edf2aaf7646b05d
#
_cell.length_a   1.000
_cell.length_b   1.000
_cell.length_c   1.000
_cell.angle_alpha   90.00
_cell.angle_beta   90.00
_cell.angle_gamma   90.00
#
_symmetry.space_group_name_H-M   'P 1'
#
loop_
_entity.id
_entity.type
_entity.pdbx_description
1 polymer ?
#
loop_
_entity_poly.entity_id
_entity_poly.type
_entity_poly.pdbx_seq_one_letter_code
_entity_poly.pdbx_strand_id
1 'polypeptide(L)'
;MEEYGIDLTAGIPAGAENMLSAGGILMLSAFIVLIIVVIKRWNGRFINVLAGVFAYSIFVFIFANLCMSALALIPSIDQTFEYNTTAYTIIYSILSALGMTLARYVLARFMAGRFERKGDVYLSGIGLSVGDGVLYGLTVISSISIATAYNNMGLDTMVAGLTETFYKTLSNLFNAPGYLWLLMGIAFTMDIILSMALSAAMHAYVKGQISHMWASYICIIQFASYVSFQVFNYSS
;
A
#
# COMPACT_ATOMS: atom_id res chain seq x y z
N MET A 1 -17.61 2.95 -24.45
CA MET A 1 -16.20 2.56 -24.39
C MET A 1 -15.33 3.66 -24.96
N GLU A 2 -15.74 4.38 -25.98
CA GLU A 2 -15.10 5.63 -26.38
C GLU A 2 -14.95 6.64 -25.22
N GLU A 3 -15.89 6.63 -24.28
CA GLU A 3 -15.88 7.45 -23.07
C GLU A 3 -14.65 7.16 -22.16
N TYR A 4 -14.09 5.97 -22.24
CA TYR A 4 -12.89 5.56 -21.46
C TYR A 4 -11.60 5.59 -22.30
N GLY A 5 -11.64 6.06 -23.54
CA GLY A 5 -10.47 6.13 -24.43
C GLY A 5 -9.88 4.76 -24.82
N ILE A 6 -10.70 3.70 -24.76
CA ILE A 6 -10.25 2.33 -25.07
C ILE A 6 -10.42 2.09 -26.57
N ASP A 7 -9.32 1.84 -27.26
CA ASP A 7 -9.34 1.35 -28.64
C ASP A 7 -9.55 -0.17 -28.65
N LEU A 8 -10.77 -0.57 -28.99
CA LEU A 8 -11.17 -1.98 -29.04
C LEU A 8 -10.48 -2.81 -30.15
N THR A 9 -9.84 -2.13 -31.10
CA THR A 9 -9.14 -2.78 -32.22
C THR A 9 -7.67 -3.05 -31.88
N ALA A 10 -7.15 -2.38 -30.86
CA ALA A 10 -5.77 -2.56 -30.39
C ALA A 10 -5.72 -3.54 -29.21
N GLY A 11 -4.73 -4.42 -29.18
CA GLY A 11 -4.41 -5.20 -27.98
C GLY A 11 -3.73 -4.32 -26.92
N ILE A 12 -3.77 -4.74 -25.66
CA ILE A 12 -2.98 -4.07 -24.61
C ILE A 12 -1.50 -4.12 -24.99
N PRO A 13 -0.77 -3.01 -24.95
CA PRO A 13 0.62 -2.99 -25.33
C PRO A 13 1.45 -4.00 -24.52
N ALA A 14 2.19 -4.90 -25.20
CA ALA A 14 3.05 -5.87 -24.54
C ALA A 14 4.06 -5.24 -23.55
N GLY A 15 4.46 -3.99 -23.82
CA GLY A 15 5.28 -3.19 -22.91
C GLY A 15 4.62 -2.90 -21.57
N ALA A 16 3.32 -2.65 -21.53
CA ALA A 16 2.58 -2.38 -20.28
C ALA A 16 2.51 -3.66 -19.42
N GLU A 17 2.17 -4.80 -20.01
CA GLU A 17 2.11 -6.10 -19.33
C GLU A 17 3.48 -6.52 -18.76
N ASN A 18 4.55 -6.37 -19.55
CA ASN A 18 5.90 -6.68 -19.11
C ASN A 18 6.38 -5.78 -17.95
N MET A 19 6.10 -4.47 -18.03
CA MET A 19 6.48 -3.53 -16.97
C MET A 19 5.66 -3.73 -15.70
N LEU A 20 4.39 -4.06 -15.82
CA LEU A 20 3.52 -4.42 -14.70
C LEU A 20 4.06 -5.68 -13.98
N SER A 21 4.40 -6.72 -14.76
CA SER A 21 5.01 -7.94 -14.22
C SER A 21 6.36 -7.66 -13.57
N ALA A 22 7.21 -6.84 -14.19
CA ALA A 22 8.49 -6.45 -13.63
C ALA A 22 8.34 -5.67 -12.30
N GLY A 23 7.38 -4.76 -12.22
CA GLY A 23 7.05 -4.03 -10.98
C GLY A 23 6.61 -4.96 -9.85
N GLY A 24 5.74 -5.93 -10.15
CA GLY A 24 5.30 -6.94 -9.19
C GLY A 24 6.44 -7.86 -8.71
N ILE A 25 7.29 -8.31 -9.63
CA ILE A 25 8.48 -9.14 -9.30
C ILE A 25 9.46 -8.33 -8.44
N LEU A 26 9.71 -7.07 -8.77
CA LEU A 26 10.58 -6.19 -7.98
C LEU A 26 10.08 -6.07 -6.55
N MET A 27 8.80 -5.79 -6.36
CA MET A 27 8.16 -5.69 -5.05
C MET A 27 8.33 -6.98 -4.23
N LEU A 28 7.97 -8.12 -4.79
CA LEU A 28 8.06 -9.41 -4.11
C LEU A 28 9.49 -9.79 -3.79
N SER A 29 10.43 -9.58 -4.72
CA SER A 29 11.84 -9.87 -4.50
C SER A 29 12.44 -8.98 -3.42
N ALA A 30 12.14 -7.69 -3.43
CA ALA A 30 12.59 -6.75 -2.39
C ALA A 30 12.09 -7.17 -1.01
N PHE A 31 10.82 -7.54 -0.90
CA PHE A 31 10.22 -8.03 0.34
C PHE A 31 10.96 -9.27 0.88
N ILE A 32 11.13 -10.29 0.04
CA ILE A 32 11.81 -11.54 0.42
C ILE A 32 13.26 -11.28 0.81
N VAL A 33 14.00 -10.50 0.00
CA VAL A 33 15.41 -10.18 0.24
C VAL A 33 15.57 -9.41 1.55
N LEU A 34 14.75 -8.41 1.82
CA LEU A 34 14.81 -7.64 3.06
C LEU A 34 14.55 -8.51 4.29
N ILE A 35 13.55 -9.39 4.26
CA ILE A 35 13.32 -10.36 5.35
C ILE A 35 14.55 -11.23 5.58
N ILE A 36 15.12 -11.82 4.53
CA ILE A 36 16.29 -12.71 4.64
C ILE A 36 17.49 -11.94 5.21
N VAL A 37 17.75 -10.71 4.73
CA VAL A 37 18.83 -9.86 5.21
C VAL A 37 18.65 -9.54 6.69
N VAL A 38 17.46 -9.14 7.12
CA VAL A 38 17.19 -8.79 8.52
C VAL A 38 17.33 -10.02 9.42
N ILE A 39 16.84 -11.17 9.00
CA ILE A 39 16.99 -12.41 9.78
C ILE A 39 18.47 -12.78 9.92
N LYS A 40 19.22 -12.81 8.81
CA LYS A 40 20.62 -13.25 8.81
C LYS A 40 21.58 -12.24 9.47
N ARG A 41 21.40 -10.93 9.20
CA ARG A 41 22.36 -9.90 9.65
C ARG A 41 22.04 -9.35 11.03
N TRP A 42 20.78 -9.25 11.40
CA TRP A 42 20.32 -8.64 12.66
C TRP A 42 19.57 -9.60 13.56
N ASN A 43 19.63 -10.90 13.25
CA ASN A 43 19.06 -11.99 14.06
C ASN A 43 17.58 -11.78 14.41
N GLY A 44 16.80 -11.26 13.45
CA GLY A 44 15.36 -11.07 13.61
C GLY A 44 14.58 -12.38 13.55
N ARG A 45 13.42 -12.41 14.18
CA ARG A 45 12.51 -13.56 14.18
C ARG A 45 11.34 -13.30 13.26
N PHE A 46 11.08 -14.20 12.33
CA PHE A 46 10.02 -14.07 11.32
C PHE A 46 8.62 -13.80 11.93
N ILE A 47 8.35 -14.29 13.15
CA ILE A 47 7.08 -14.03 13.86
C ILE A 47 6.75 -12.53 13.98
N ASN A 48 7.76 -11.65 13.95
CA ASN A 48 7.54 -10.22 14.03
C ASN A 48 7.02 -9.61 12.72
N VAL A 49 7.22 -10.28 11.59
CA VAL A 49 6.52 -9.93 10.34
C VAL A 49 5.02 -10.16 10.52
N LEU A 50 4.63 -11.33 11.05
CA LEU A 50 3.23 -11.64 11.32
C LEU A 50 2.61 -10.68 12.34
N ALA A 51 3.37 -10.32 13.39
CA ALA A 51 2.91 -9.31 14.35
C ALA A 51 2.68 -7.95 13.69
N GLY A 52 3.54 -7.55 12.75
CA GLY A 52 3.35 -6.33 11.94
C GLY A 52 2.09 -6.38 11.08
N VAL A 53 1.89 -7.48 10.33
CA VAL A 53 0.69 -7.70 9.51
C VAL A 53 -0.57 -7.64 10.37
N PHE A 54 -0.58 -8.28 11.51
CA PHE A 54 -1.72 -8.29 12.43
C PHE A 54 -2.01 -6.89 12.99
N ALA A 55 -0.97 -6.16 13.39
CA ALA A 55 -1.12 -4.78 13.85
C ALA A 55 -1.64 -3.87 12.73
N TYR A 56 -1.16 -4.01 11.49
CA TYR A 56 -1.72 -3.30 10.34
C TYR A 56 -3.22 -3.57 10.17
N SER A 57 -3.61 -4.84 10.20
CA SER A 57 -5.01 -5.24 10.02
C SER A 57 -5.93 -4.59 11.06
N ILE A 58 -5.50 -4.50 12.31
CA ILE A 58 -6.31 -3.90 13.38
C ILE A 58 -6.27 -2.37 13.32
N PHE A 59 -5.08 -1.78 13.33
CA PHE A 59 -4.91 -0.35 13.56
C PHE A 59 -5.01 0.48 12.28
N VAL A 60 -4.81 -0.11 11.10
CA VAL A 60 -4.95 0.61 9.84
C VAL A 60 -6.25 0.18 9.16
N PHE A 61 -6.35 -1.09 8.75
CA PHE A 61 -7.48 -1.55 7.96
C PHE A 61 -8.81 -1.44 8.73
N ILE A 62 -8.93 -2.03 9.92
CA ILE A 62 -10.19 -1.99 10.69
C ILE A 62 -10.46 -0.58 11.22
N PHE A 63 -9.48 0.04 11.87
CA PHE A 63 -9.66 1.35 12.50
C PHE A 63 -10.00 2.45 11.49
N ALA A 64 -9.24 2.58 10.38
CA ALA A 64 -9.50 3.62 9.40
C ALA A 64 -10.89 3.43 8.74
N ASN A 65 -11.25 2.19 8.38
CA ASN A 65 -12.55 1.91 7.78
C ASN A 65 -13.72 2.15 8.77
N LEU A 66 -13.56 1.81 10.05
CA LEU A 66 -14.57 2.11 11.06
C LEU A 66 -14.74 3.62 11.24
N CYS A 67 -13.65 4.37 11.29
CA CYS A 67 -13.71 5.83 11.39
C CYS A 67 -14.36 6.45 10.15
N MET A 68 -14.01 6.00 8.95
CA MET A 68 -14.65 6.47 7.71
C MET A 68 -16.14 6.14 7.68
N SER A 69 -16.54 4.92 8.07
CA SER A 69 -17.94 4.53 8.16
C SER A 69 -18.71 5.38 9.19
N ALA A 70 -18.08 5.70 10.33
CA ALA A 70 -18.68 6.58 11.33
C ALA A 70 -18.85 8.02 10.83
N LEU A 71 -17.87 8.53 10.06
CA LEU A 71 -17.98 9.85 9.43
C LEU A 71 -19.08 9.89 8.36
N ALA A 72 -19.26 8.84 7.58
CA ALA A 72 -20.32 8.72 6.59
C ALA A 72 -21.73 8.66 7.19
N LEU A 73 -21.89 8.41 8.50
CA LEU A 73 -23.20 8.56 9.17
C LEU A 73 -23.64 10.03 9.31
N ILE A 74 -22.75 10.99 9.10
CA ILE A 74 -23.06 12.42 9.16
C ILE A 74 -23.41 12.87 7.73
N PRO A 75 -24.69 13.24 7.42
CA PRO A 75 -25.14 13.48 6.06
C PRO A 75 -24.35 14.53 5.27
N SER A 76 -23.87 15.59 5.94
CA SER A 76 -23.05 16.64 5.32
C SER A 76 -21.66 16.14 4.91
N ILE A 77 -21.09 15.18 5.66
CA ILE A 77 -19.78 14.59 5.37
C ILE A 77 -19.93 13.55 4.27
N ASP A 78 -20.98 12.73 4.34
CA ASP A 78 -21.28 11.72 3.32
C ASP A 78 -21.43 12.34 1.94
N GLN A 79 -22.24 13.40 1.83
CA GLN A 79 -22.35 14.18 0.59
C GLN A 79 -20.99 14.73 0.13
N THR A 80 -20.16 15.22 1.06
CA THR A 80 -18.81 15.71 0.70
C THR A 80 -17.96 14.59 0.13
N PHE A 81 -18.03 13.39 0.69
CA PHE A 81 -17.27 12.24 0.20
C PHE A 81 -17.75 11.75 -1.16
N GLU A 82 -19.05 11.80 -1.41
CA GLU A 82 -19.63 11.41 -2.70
C GLU A 82 -19.19 12.34 -3.84
N TYR A 83 -19.16 13.66 -3.58
CA TYR A 83 -18.82 14.67 -4.61
C TYR A 83 -17.35 15.07 -4.64
N ASN A 84 -16.56 14.77 -3.60
CA ASN A 84 -15.17 15.20 -3.48
C ASN A 84 -14.24 14.05 -3.06
N THR A 85 -13.82 13.27 -4.06
CA THR A 85 -12.88 12.16 -3.89
C THR A 85 -11.57 12.60 -3.22
N THR A 86 -11.11 13.83 -3.47
CA THR A 86 -9.90 14.37 -2.85
C THR A 86 -10.06 14.53 -1.34
N ALA A 87 -11.22 15.05 -0.88
CA ALA A 87 -11.49 15.16 0.55
C ALA A 87 -11.54 13.79 1.23
N TYR A 88 -12.21 12.82 0.61
CA TYR A 88 -12.22 11.43 1.07
C TYR A 88 -10.79 10.88 1.22
N THR A 89 -9.98 11.02 0.17
CA THR A 89 -8.61 10.51 0.12
C THR A 89 -7.73 11.14 1.21
N ILE A 90 -7.82 12.45 1.42
CA ILE A 90 -7.04 13.14 2.46
C ILE A 90 -7.43 12.64 3.85
N ILE A 91 -8.73 12.55 4.15
CA ILE A 91 -9.20 12.10 5.47
C ILE A 91 -8.81 10.64 5.70
N TYR A 92 -8.99 9.77 4.71
CA TYR A 92 -8.57 8.37 4.80
C TYR A 92 -7.05 8.25 5.03
N SER A 93 -6.24 9.06 4.35
CA SER A 93 -4.78 9.08 4.52
C SER A 93 -4.38 9.55 5.92
N ILE A 94 -5.07 10.53 6.50
CA ILE A 94 -4.85 10.97 7.89
C ILE A 94 -5.16 9.83 8.86
N LEU A 95 -6.32 9.19 8.74
CA LEU A 95 -6.73 8.10 9.61
C LEU A 95 -5.80 6.90 9.51
N SER A 96 -5.39 6.55 8.29
CA SER A 96 -4.42 5.47 8.03
C SER A 96 -3.04 5.78 8.63
N ALA A 97 -2.55 7.02 8.51
CA ALA A 97 -1.28 7.44 9.09
C ALA A 97 -1.30 7.41 10.63
N LEU A 98 -2.42 7.85 11.23
CA LEU A 98 -2.63 7.75 12.69
C LEU A 98 -2.67 6.28 13.12
N GLY A 99 -3.43 5.43 12.42
CA GLY A 99 -3.51 4.00 12.68
C GLY A 99 -2.14 3.33 12.58
N MET A 100 -1.37 3.63 11.52
CA MET A 100 -0.01 3.10 11.33
C MET A 100 0.95 3.56 12.43
N THR A 101 0.86 4.82 12.85
CA THR A 101 1.68 5.35 13.94
C THR A 101 1.35 4.66 15.26
N LEU A 102 0.06 4.46 15.53
CA LEU A 102 -0.41 3.72 16.70
C LEU A 102 0.03 2.26 16.67
N ALA A 103 -0.08 1.60 15.53
CA ALA A 103 0.40 0.23 15.34
C ALA A 103 1.89 0.10 15.69
N ARG A 104 2.73 1.02 15.16
CA ARG A 104 4.17 1.06 15.50
C ARG A 104 4.41 1.30 16.98
N TYR A 105 3.66 2.21 17.59
CA TYR A 105 3.80 2.50 19.01
C TYR A 105 3.48 1.28 19.87
N VAL A 106 2.35 0.61 19.61
CA VAL A 106 1.94 -0.61 20.34
C VAL A 106 2.98 -1.72 20.17
N LEU A 107 3.43 -1.99 18.93
CA LEU A 107 4.47 -2.97 18.66
C LEU A 107 5.78 -2.62 19.38
N ALA A 108 6.21 -1.36 19.32
CA ALA A 108 7.43 -0.91 19.99
C ALA A 108 7.34 -1.07 21.50
N ARG A 109 6.20 -0.74 22.11
CA ARG A 109 5.96 -0.95 23.56
C ARG A 109 5.99 -2.42 23.94
N PHE A 110 5.36 -3.27 23.11
CA PHE A 110 5.36 -4.70 23.35
C PHE A 110 6.77 -5.30 23.24
N MET A 111 7.59 -4.82 22.29
CA MET A 111 8.94 -5.31 22.08
C MET A 111 9.95 -4.76 23.08
N ALA A 112 9.81 -3.51 23.53
CA ALA A 112 10.76 -2.84 24.41
C ALA A 112 11.01 -3.55 25.74
N GLY A 113 10.05 -4.34 26.23
CA GLY A 113 10.18 -5.11 27.47
C GLY A 113 10.58 -6.57 27.30
N ARG A 114 10.56 -7.12 26.07
CA ARG A 114 10.66 -8.58 25.85
C ARG A 114 11.69 -8.99 24.80
N PHE A 115 12.07 -8.11 23.91
CA PHE A 115 12.88 -8.44 22.74
C PHE A 115 14.00 -7.41 22.52
N GLU A 116 15.24 -7.80 22.73
CA GLU A 116 16.38 -6.92 22.53
C GLU A 116 17.02 -7.02 21.13
N ARG A 117 16.43 -7.83 20.24
CA ARG A 117 17.01 -8.05 18.92
C ARG A 117 16.61 -6.92 17.98
N LYS A 118 17.62 -6.20 17.45
CA LYS A 118 17.38 -5.12 16.47
C LYS A 118 16.58 -5.59 15.26
N GLY A 119 16.79 -6.81 14.80
CA GLY A 119 16.09 -7.39 13.66
C GLY A 119 14.57 -7.55 13.88
N ASP A 120 14.13 -7.75 15.12
CA ASP A 120 12.70 -7.90 15.42
C ASP A 120 11.91 -6.62 15.11
N VAL A 121 12.49 -5.46 15.40
CA VAL A 121 11.89 -4.15 15.12
C VAL A 121 11.77 -3.90 13.61
N TYR A 122 12.82 -4.21 12.85
CA TYR A 122 12.80 -4.07 11.40
C TYR A 122 11.79 -5.02 10.75
N LEU A 123 11.72 -6.28 11.22
CA LEU A 123 10.75 -7.24 10.71
C LEU A 123 9.31 -6.83 11.00
N SER A 124 9.04 -6.22 12.15
CA SER A 124 7.70 -5.68 12.42
C SER A 124 7.36 -4.51 11.48
N GLY A 125 8.34 -3.66 11.14
CA GLY A 125 8.19 -2.61 10.14
C GLY A 125 7.89 -3.18 8.73
N ILE A 126 8.60 -4.22 8.32
CA ILE A 126 8.31 -4.94 7.07
C ILE A 126 6.88 -5.51 7.12
N GLY A 127 6.48 -6.13 8.22
CA GLY A 127 5.13 -6.66 8.39
C GLY A 127 4.04 -5.60 8.28
N LEU A 128 4.27 -4.40 8.79
CA LEU A 128 3.33 -3.28 8.68
C LEU A 128 3.14 -2.83 7.22
N SER A 129 4.19 -2.82 6.39
CA SER A 129 4.08 -2.45 4.98
C SER A 129 3.45 -3.55 4.11
N VAL A 130 3.39 -4.81 4.59
CA VAL A 130 2.75 -5.91 3.85
C VAL A 130 1.27 -5.64 3.58
N GLY A 131 0.58 -4.99 4.51
CA GLY A 131 -0.85 -4.69 4.35
C GLY A 131 -1.12 -3.86 3.09
N ASP A 132 -0.37 -2.78 2.91
CA ASP A 132 -0.43 -1.95 1.71
C ASP A 132 0.06 -2.73 0.49
N GLY A 133 1.09 -3.57 0.65
CA GLY A 133 1.62 -4.42 -0.40
C GLY A 133 0.68 -5.54 -0.86
N VAL A 134 -0.15 -6.08 0.02
CA VAL A 134 -1.16 -7.07 -0.38
C VAL A 134 -2.19 -6.41 -1.28
N LEU A 135 -2.66 -5.21 -0.94
CA LEU A 135 -3.61 -4.47 -1.78
C LEU A 135 -3.00 -4.15 -3.15
N TYR A 136 -1.76 -3.67 -3.18
CA TYR A 136 -1.04 -3.44 -4.42
C TYR A 136 -0.81 -4.73 -5.23
N GLY A 137 -0.39 -5.80 -4.56
CA GLY A 137 -0.19 -7.11 -5.19
C GLY A 137 -1.48 -7.67 -5.82
N LEU A 138 -2.62 -7.51 -5.16
CA LEU A 138 -3.92 -7.88 -5.72
C LEU A 138 -4.25 -7.03 -6.95
N THR A 139 -3.98 -5.72 -6.93
CA THR A 139 -4.16 -4.85 -8.09
C THR A 139 -3.29 -5.30 -9.26
N VAL A 140 -2.01 -5.60 -9.03
CA VAL A 140 -1.08 -6.10 -10.06
C VAL A 140 -1.57 -7.43 -10.65
N ILE A 141 -1.94 -8.39 -9.81
CA ILE A 141 -2.43 -9.71 -10.26
C ILE A 141 -3.72 -9.57 -11.06
N SER A 142 -4.68 -8.75 -10.59
CA SER A 142 -5.93 -8.51 -11.30
C SER A 142 -5.67 -7.82 -12.65
N SER A 143 -4.78 -6.84 -12.70
CA SER A 143 -4.42 -6.14 -13.93
C SER A 143 -3.75 -7.06 -14.95
N ILE A 144 -2.83 -7.95 -14.52
CA ILE A 144 -2.22 -8.95 -15.38
C ILE A 144 -3.29 -9.93 -15.90
N SER A 145 -4.19 -10.38 -15.02
CA SER A 145 -5.27 -11.30 -15.40
C SER A 145 -6.21 -10.67 -16.42
N ILE A 146 -6.55 -9.40 -16.25
CA ILE A 146 -7.39 -8.61 -17.17
C ILE A 146 -6.65 -8.45 -18.53
N ALA A 147 -5.38 -8.07 -18.51
CA ALA A 147 -4.58 -7.90 -19.72
C ALA A 147 -4.47 -9.21 -20.53
N THR A 148 -4.17 -10.30 -19.84
CA THR A 148 -4.05 -11.63 -20.46
C THR A 148 -5.39 -12.12 -21.02
N ALA A 149 -6.47 -11.95 -20.28
CA ALA A 149 -7.80 -12.33 -20.73
C ALA A 149 -8.24 -11.51 -21.95
N TYR A 150 -8.02 -10.19 -21.92
CA TYR A 150 -8.32 -9.28 -23.03
C TYR A 150 -7.55 -9.66 -24.31
N ASN A 151 -6.24 -9.87 -24.20
CA ASN A 151 -5.39 -10.22 -25.35
C ASN A 151 -5.71 -11.61 -25.94
N ASN A 152 -6.20 -12.56 -25.13
CA ASN A 152 -6.51 -13.92 -25.58
C ASN A 152 -7.95 -14.12 -26.05
N MET A 153 -8.93 -13.46 -25.44
CA MET A 153 -10.35 -13.75 -25.68
C MET A 153 -11.06 -12.61 -26.41
N GLY A 154 -10.49 -11.42 -26.48
CA GLY A 154 -11.16 -10.21 -26.94
C GLY A 154 -12.26 -9.73 -25.98
N LEU A 155 -12.75 -8.54 -26.26
CA LEU A 155 -13.74 -7.90 -25.38
C LEU A 155 -15.12 -8.51 -25.48
N ASP A 156 -15.51 -8.99 -26.65
CA ASP A 156 -16.88 -9.50 -26.91
C ASP A 156 -17.25 -10.68 -26.03
N THR A 157 -16.27 -11.46 -25.59
CA THR A 157 -16.50 -12.60 -24.67
C THR A 157 -16.50 -12.19 -23.20
N MET A 158 -15.97 -11.00 -22.86
CA MET A 158 -15.84 -10.52 -21.49
C MET A 158 -17.00 -9.59 -21.05
N VAL A 159 -17.80 -9.08 -22.00
CA VAL A 159 -18.76 -7.98 -21.80
C VAL A 159 -19.95 -8.35 -20.91
N ALA A 160 -20.24 -9.62 -20.68
CA ALA A 160 -21.34 -10.02 -19.82
C ALA A 160 -20.94 -9.95 -18.33
N GLY A 161 -21.15 -8.80 -17.69
CA GLY A 161 -21.01 -8.64 -16.23
C GLY A 161 -19.86 -7.78 -15.75
N LEU A 162 -19.27 -6.93 -16.61
CA LEU A 162 -18.14 -6.08 -16.26
C LEU A 162 -18.56 -4.87 -15.40
N THR A 163 -17.82 -4.64 -14.31
CA THR A 163 -18.01 -3.51 -13.42
C THR A 163 -17.25 -2.26 -13.91
N GLU A 164 -17.66 -1.07 -13.45
CA GLU A 164 -16.97 0.20 -13.73
C GLU A 164 -15.46 0.11 -13.38
N THR A 165 -15.12 -0.57 -12.29
CA THR A 165 -13.74 -0.80 -11.86
C THR A 165 -12.92 -1.55 -12.91
N PHE A 166 -13.54 -2.51 -13.61
CA PHE A 166 -12.87 -3.23 -14.69
C PHE A 166 -12.54 -2.31 -15.86
N TYR A 167 -13.48 -1.47 -16.28
CA TYR A 167 -13.25 -0.52 -17.37
C TYR A 167 -12.16 0.50 -17.03
N LYS A 168 -12.13 1.01 -15.80
CA LYS A 168 -11.03 1.87 -15.31
C LYS A 168 -9.68 1.17 -15.37
N THR A 169 -9.60 -0.07 -14.88
CA THR A 169 -8.35 -0.84 -14.93
C THR A 169 -7.91 -1.08 -16.37
N LEU A 170 -8.82 -1.41 -17.27
CA LEU A 170 -8.53 -1.62 -18.67
C LEU A 170 -8.07 -0.31 -19.34
N SER A 171 -8.74 0.81 -19.09
CA SER A 171 -8.34 2.14 -19.57
C SER A 171 -6.92 2.49 -19.11
N ASN A 172 -6.59 2.25 -17.86
CA ASN A 172 -5.24 2.49 -17.34
C ASN A 172 -4.18 1.60 -18.02
N LEU A 173 -4.51 0.35 -18.32
CA LEU A 173 -3.60 -0.55 -19.05
C LEU A 173 -3.32 -0.09 -20.49
N PHE A 174 -4.31 0.55 -21.13
CA PHE A 174 -4.15 1.10 -22.49
C PHE A 174 -3.41 2.44 -22.50
N ASN A 175 -3.75 3.32 -21.58
CA ASN A 175 -3.38 4.73 -21.64
C ASN A 175 -2.18 5.08 -20.76
N ALA A 176 -1.94 4.34 -19.67
CA ALA A 176 -0.82 4.63 -18.78
C ALA A 176 0.51 4.23 -19.41
N PRO A 177 1.52 5.10 -19.38
CA PRO A 177 2.85 4.73 -19.84
C PRO A 177 3.39 3.53 -19.06
N GLY A 178 3.92 2.51 -19.75
CA GLY A 178 4.37 1.25 -19.13
C GLY A 178 5.37 1.43 -17.98
N TYR A 179 6.22 2.48 -18.03
CA TYR A 179 7.17 2.76 -16.96
C TYR A 179 6.51 3.10 -15.60
N LEU A 180 5.25 3.57 -15.59
CA LEU A 180 4.54 3.86 -14.34
C LEU A 180 4.38 2.61 -13.48
N TRP A 181 4.12 1.46 -14.09
CA TRP A 181 3.99 0.19 -13.40
C TRP A 181 5.29 -0.24 -12.71
N LEU A 182 6.43 0.01 -13.36
CA LEU A 182 7.74 -0.22 -12.75
C LEU A 182 8.00 0.76 -11.60
N LEU A 183 7.66 2.04 -11.79
CA LEU A 183 7.79 3.06 -10.74
C LEU A 183 6.95 2.73 -9.50
N MET A 184 5.75 2.17 -9.67
CA MET A 184 4.94 1.71 -8.54
C MET A 184 5.65 0.60 -7.74
N GLY A 185 6.27 -0.36 -8.41
CA GLY A 185 7.09 -1.39 -7.74
C GLY A 185 8.28 -0.82 -6.97
N ILE A 186 8.95 0.19 -7.53
CA ILE A 186 10.04 0.92 -6.85
C ILE A 186 9.51 1.69 -5.65
N ALA A 187 8.40 2.44 -5.81
CA ALA A 187 7.79 3.21 -4.74
C ALA A 187 7.39 2.31 -3.56
N PHE A 188 6.81 1.14 -3.85
CA PHE A 188 6.48 0.17 -2.82
C PHE A 188 7.73 -0.39 -2.10
N THR A 189 8.81 -0.65 -2.84
CA THR A 189 10.08 -1.06 -2.24
C THR A 189 10.63 0.02 -1.29
N MET A 190 10.52 1.29 -1.67
CA MET A 190 10.90 2.41 -0.81
C MET A 190 10.00 2.53 0.42
N ASP A 191 8.69 2.25 0.29
CA ASP A 191 7.77 2.24 1.43
C ASP A 191 8.12 1.16 2.45
N ILE A 192 8.52 -0.05 2.03
CA ILE A 192 9.02 -1.09 2.94
C ILE A 192 10.23 -0.56 3.73
N ILE A 193 11.20 0.06 3.07
CA ILE A 193 12.40 0.62 3.72
C ILE A 193 12.02 1.74 4.68
N LEU A 194 11.12 2.63 4.28
CA LEU A 194 10.59 3.69 5.11
C LEU A 194 9.88 3.13 6.36
N SER A 195 9.04 2.11 6.18
CA SER A 195 8.33 1.47 7.28
C SER A 195 9.28 0.82 8.29
N MET A 196 10.38 0.21 7.83
CA MET A 196 11.44 -0.29 8.69
C MET A 196 12.11 0.85 9.49
N ALA A 197 12.45 1.95 8.84
CA ALA A 197 13.09 3.11 9.47
C ALA A 197 12.17 3.77 10.51
N LEU A 198 10.90 3.99 10.18
CA LEU A 198 9.92 4.57 11.08
C LEU A 198 9.62 3.66 12.28
N SER A 199 9.63 2.33 12.10
CA SER A 199 9.48 1.39 13.21
C SER A 199 10.70 1.42 14.13
N ALA A 200 11.90 1.55 13.60
CA ALA A 200 13.12 1.72 14.39
C ALA A 200 13.11 3.05 15.17
N ALA A 201 12.69 4.15 14.54
CA ALA A 201 12.53 5.44 15.19
C ALA A 201 11.49 5.39 16.33
N MET A 202 10.33 4.75 16.09
CA MET A 202 9.30 4.58 17.12
C MET A 202 9.83 3.74 18.29
N HIS A 203 10.61 2.70 18.04
CA HIS A 203 11.20 1.89 19.09
C HIS A 203 12.23 2.69 19.92
N ALA A 204 13.08 3.51 19.28
CA ALA A 204 14.01 4.42 19.95
C ALA A 204 13.25 5.46 20.80
N TYR A 205 12.14 6.00 20.31
CA TYR A 205 11.25 6.89 21.06
C TYR A 205 10.70 6.20 22.32
N VAL A 206 10.16 5.00 22.19
CA VAL A 206 9.59 4.25 23.32
C VAL A 206 10.65 3.92 24.38
N LYS A 207 11.91 3.73 23.97
CA LYS A 207 13.05 3.54 24.88
C LYS A 207 13.58 4.84 25.49
N GLY A 208 13.00 5.99 25.16
CA GLY A 208 13.47 7.29 25.65
C GLY A 208 14.81 7.74 25.06
N GLN A 209 15.24 7.17 23.94
CA GLN A 209 16.50 7.50 23.27
C GLN A 209 16.40 8.75 22.38
N ILE A 210 15.20 9.13 21.99
CA ILE A 210 14.89 10.31 21.16
C ILE A 210 13.71 11.08 21.74
N SER A 211 13.58 12.36 21.35
CA SER A 211 12.59 13.27 21.92
C SER A 211 11.15 12.92 21.56
N HIS A 212 10.19 13.44 22.33
CA HIS A 212 8.74 13.22 22.09
C HIS A 212 8.25 13.73 20.74
N MET A 213 8.93 14.73 20.15
CA MET A 213 8.57 15.25 18.82
C MET A 213 8.67 14.21 17.70
N TRP A 214 9.48 13.17 17.88
CA TRP A 214 9.63 12.11 16.88
C TRP A 214 8.35 11.34 16.61
N ALA A 215 7.47 11.18 17.59
CA ALA A 215 6.17 10.53 17.36
C ALA A 215 5.32 11.32 16.34
N SER A 216 5.34 12.67 16.45
CA SER A 216 4.64 13.54 15.50
C SER A 216 5.30 13.51 14.11
N TYR A 217 6.63 13.53 14.05
CA TYR A 217 7.34 13.43 12.77
C TYR A 217 7.08 12.09 12.06
N ILE A 218 7.03 10.98 12.79
CA ILE A 218 6.69 9.66 12.23
C ILE A 218 5.28 9.71 11.61
N CYS A 219 4.31 10.32 12.30
CA CYS A 219 2.96 10.46 11.78
C CYS A 219 2.91 11.34 10.52
N ILE A 220 3.60 12.48 10.52
CA ILE A 220 3.65 13.39 9.37
C ILE A 220 4.31 12.73 8.16
N ILE A 221 5.44 12.04 8.35
CA ILE A 221 6.13 11.33 7.27
C ILE A 221 5.25 10.23 6.70
N GLN A 222 4.55 9.47 7.55
CA GLN A 222 3.63 8.44 7.10
C GLN A 222 2.43 9.04 6.33
N PHE A 223 1.88 10.16 6.81
CA PHE A 223 0.82 10.86 6.09
C PHE A 223 1.28 11.34 4.72
N ALA A 224 2.47 11.94 4.64
CA ALA A 224 3.05 12.37 3.37
C ALA A 224 3.25 11.18 2.40
N SER A 225 3.68 10.02 2.89
CA SER A 225 3.81 8.79 2.10
C SER A 225 2.45 8.36 1.54
N TYR A 226 1.41 8.30 2.36
CA TYR A 226 0.07 7.90 1.92
C TYR A 226 -0.52 8.88 0.89
N VAL A 227 -0.43 10.19 1.13
CA VAL A 227 -0.92 11.20 0.18
C VAL A 227 -0.17 11.10 -1.15
N SER A 228 1.15 10.97 -1.11
CA SER A 228 1.95 10.83 -2.33
C SER A 228 1.57 9.59 -3.13
N PHE A 229 1.34 8.48 -2.47
CA PHE A 229 0.92 7.23 -3.10
C PHE A 229 -0.48 7.35 -3.72
N GLN A 230 -1.41 7.99 -3.02
CA GLN A 230 -2.78 8.21 -3.51
C GLN A 230 -2.81 9.18 -4.70
N VAL A 231 -2.08 10.30 -4.61
CA VAL A 231 -1.96 11.26 -5.74
C VAL A 231 -1.40 10.56 -6.97
N PHE A 232 -0.40 9.69 -6.81
CA PHE A 232 0.18 8.93 -7.90
C PHE A 232 -0.85 7.98 -8.54
N ASN A 233 -1.68 7.30 -7.74
CA ASN A 233 -2.72 6.39 -8.23
C ASN A 233 -3.91 7.09 -8.90
N TYR A 234 -4.18 8.37 -8.56
CA TYR A 234 -5.30 9.12 -9.16
C TYR A 234 -4.87 9.97 -10.36
N SER A 235 -3.58 10.24 -10.52
CA SER A 235 -3.05 11.02 -11.65
C SER A 235 -2.58 10.15 -12.83
N SER A 236 -2.60 8.86 -12.67
CA SER A 236 -2.38 7.84 -13.70
C SER A 236 -3.71 7.27 -14.17
#